data_e8e9a2c444a7d70e2529ae221df37ec8
#
_entry.id   e8e9a2c444a7d70e2529ae221df37ec8
#
_cell.length_a   1.000
_cell.length_b   1.000
_cell.length_c   1.000
_cell.angle_alpha   90.00
_cell.angle_beta   90.00
_cell.angle_gamma   90.00
#
_symmetry.space_group_name_H-M   'P 1'
#
loop_
_entity.id
_entity.type
_entity.pdbx_description
1 polymer ?
#
loop_
_entity_poly.entity_id
_entity_poly.type
_entity_poly.pdbx_seq_one_letter_code
_entity_poly.pdbx_strand_id
1 'polypeptide(L)'
;MRGVRPTLVTRVAVRVIAAVILVSAGFLMVRYASLPWLLPVHFQANGFPNGWQYRTPARVLLPVFVQLALALTLGGIGMLLLSRMHGADEPEAPDVKAAAAAAEAVTLMALIWVAFQAYAAWALVSMWTTERAGFGLSYSYLELSGAVLTGAVAVRAHFRLGHPAPRPFVAEHWRYGQLYKNASDPALFVPTRDGRRWTLNFGRPVAAALLGLILAVGIVGPTIILAILLRGR
;
A
#
# COMPACT_ATOMS: atom_id res chain seq x y z
N MET A 1 -15.35 -8.27 23.52
CA MET A 1 -14.09 -8.09 22.78
C MET A 1 -14.28 -7.05 21.69
N ARG A 2 -13.37 -6.10 21.54
CA ARG A 2 -13.43 -5.01 20.55
C ARG A 2 -12.18 -5.07 19.66
N GLY A 3 -12.32 -4.76 18.36
CA GLY A 3 -11.16 -4.60 17.49
C GLY A 3 -10.39 -3.32 17.80
N VAL A 4 -9.15 -3.23 17.33
CA VAL A 4 -8.28 -2.05 17.48
C VAL A 4 -8.93 -0.86 16.78
N ARG A 5 -9.08 0.26 17.48
CA ARG A 5 -9.65 1.47 16.90
C ARG A 5 -8.64 2.15 15.96
N PRO A 6 -9.04 2.48 14.72
CA PRO A 6 -8.17 3.23 13.82
C PRO A 6 -7.93 4.63 14.38
N THR A 7 -6.72 5.15 14.17
CA THR A 7 -6.38 6.54 14.55
C THR A 7 -7.18 7.56 13.75
N LEU A 8 -7.23 8.80 14.20
CA LEU A 8 -7.85 9.89 13.44
C LEU A 8 -7.19 10.02 12.05
N VAL A 9 -5.85 9.93 12.00
CA VAL A 9 -5.07 9.99 10.74
C VAL A 9 -5.51 8.88 9.78
N THR A 10 -5.62 7.63 10.25
CA THR A 10 -6.10 6.50 9.43
C THR A 10 -7.50 6.80 8.85
N ARG A 11 -8.43 7.28 9.70
CA ARG A 11 -9.81 7.58 9.26
C ARG A 11 -9.87 8.69 8.22
N VAL A 12 -9.09 9.74 8.41
CA VAL A 12 -9.01 10.87 7.45
C VAL A 12 -8.37 10.39 6.15
N ALA A 13 -7.24 9.67 6.22
CA ALA A 13 -6.55 9.16 5.05
C ALA A 13 -7.42 8.24 4.18
N VAL A 14 -8.21 7.35 4.80
CA VAL A 14 -9.17 6.48 4.06
C VAL A 14 -10.20 7.32 3.31
N ARG A 15 -10.76 8.36 3.92
CA ARG A 15 -11.73 9.25 3.26
C ARG A 15 -11.09 10.01 2.10
N VAL A 16 -9.85 10.49 2.28
CA VAL A 16 -9.11 11.19 1.23
C VAL A 16 -8.80 10.24 0.07
N ILE A 17 -8.37 9.01 0.36
CA ILE A 17 -8.14 7.97 -0.67
C ILE A 17 -9.42 7.78 -1.49
N ALA A 18 -10.57 7.57 -0.85
CA ALA A 18 -11.84 7.40 -1.56
C ALA A 18 -12.19 8.63 -2.42
N ALA A 19 -12.03 9.85 -1.89
CA ALA A 19 -12.27 11.08 -2.62
C ALA A 19 -11.34 11.22 -3.84
N VAL A 20 -10.04 10.92 -3.69
CA VAL A 20 -9.06 10.99 -4.79
C VAL A 20 -9.42 10.00 -5.90
N ILE A 21 -9.81 8.77 -5.57
CA ILE A 21 -10.24 7.77 -6.55
C ILE A 21 -11.48 8.24 -7.32
N LEU A 22 -12.49 8.75 -6.62
CA LEU A 22 -13.72 9.27 -7.25
C LEU A 22 -13.44 10.46 -8.15
N VAL A 23 -12.62 11.41 -7.70
CA VAL A 23 -12.22 12.59 -8.50
C VAL A 23 -11.42 12.15 -9.73
N SER A 24 -10.48 11.21 -9.59
CA SER A 24 -9.71 10.67 -10.72
C SER A 24 -10.61 9.99 -11.75
N ALA A 25 -11.55 9.17 -11.30
CA ALA A 25 -12.51 8.50 -12.17
C ALA A 25 -13.39 9.52 -12.91
N GLY A 26 -13.97 10.48 -12.18
CA GLY A 26 -14.79 11.54 -12.78
C GLY A 26 -14.01 12.38 -13.80
N PHE A 27 -12.78 12.78 -13.47
CA PHE A 27 -11.90 13.50 -14.38
C PHE A 27 -11.65 12.73 -15.69
N LEU A 28 -11.26 11.45 -15.61
CA LEU A 28 -10.98 10.63 -16.77
C LEU A 28 -12.23 10.36 -17.61
N MET A 29 -13.39 10.16 -16.97
CA MET A 29 -14.65 9.98 -17.67
C MET A 29 -15.08 11.23 -18.43
N VAL A 30 -14.97 12.41 -17.81
CA VAL A 30 -15.29 13.69 -18.48
C VAL A 30 -14.34 13.93 -19.65
N ARG A 31 -13.05 13.61 -19.50
CA ARG A 31 -12.04 13.79 -20.55
C ARG A 31 -12.12 12.73 -21.64
N TYR A 32 -12.75 11.60 -21.42
CA TYR A 32 -12.78 10.45 -22.33
C TYR A 32 -13.16 10.85 -23.77
N ALA A 33 -14.23 11.62 -23.94
CA ALA A 33 -14.73 12.00 -25.27
C ALA A 33 -13.76 12.91 -26.03
N SER A 34 -12.98 13.73 -25.33
CA SER A 34 -12.00 14.68 -25.94
C SER A 34 -10.66 14.06 -26.29
N LEU A 35 -10.40 12.81 -25.89
CA LEU A 35 -9.14 12.13 -26.19
C LEU A 35 -9.10 11.66 -27.66
N PRO A 36 -7.92 11.62 -28.29
CA PRO A 36 -7.73 11.06 -29.62
C PRO A 36 -8.21 9.61 -29.72
N TRP A 37 -8.59 9.17 -30.92
CA TRP A 37 -8.99 7.79 -31.17
C TRP A 37 -7.84 6.78 -30.97
N LEU A 38 -6.62 7.18 -31.36
CA LEU A 38 -5.37 6.45 -31.15
C LEU A 38 -4.57 7.14 -30.06
N LEU A 39 -4.27 6.39 -29.00
CA LEU A 39 -3.46 6.87 -27.87
C LEU A 39 -2.04 6.33 -27.99
N PRO A 40 -1.00 7.17 -27.88
CA PRO A 40 0.37 6.69 -27.73
C PRO A 40 0.50 6.00 -26.37
N VAL A 41 0.96 4.75 -26.39
CA VAL A 41 1.08 3.90 -25.20
C VAL A 41 2.50 3.36 -24.98
N HIS A 42 3.36 3.49 -25.98
CA HIS A 42 4.75 3.10 -25.89
C HIS A 42 5.64 4.19 -26.45
N PHE A 43 6.78 4.43 -25.78
CA PHE A 43 7.71 5.51 -26.10
C PHE A 43 9.14 4.97 -26.18
N GLN A 44 9.89 5.49 -27.13
CA GLN A 44 11.34 5.26 -27.21
C GLN A 44 12.07 6.01 -26.10
N ALA A 45 13.35 5.68 -25.89
CA ALA A 45 14.21 6.35 -24.90
C ALA A 45 14.35 7.88 -25.13
N ASN A 46 14.17 8.34 -26.38
CA ASN A 46 14.17 9.76 -26.76
C ASN A 46 12.83 10.46 -26.49
N GLY A 47 11.83 9.75 -25.97
CA GLY A 47 10.50 10.27 -25.63
C GLY A 47 9.50 10.27 -26.80
N PHE A 48 9.88 9.91 -28.03
CA PHE A 48 8.94 9.82 -29.14
C PHE A 48 8.08 8.56 -29.06
N PRO A 49 6.76 8.66 -29.35
CA PRO A 49 5.89 7.51 -29.36
C PRO A 49 6.26 6.56 -30.52
N ASN A 50 6.28 5.26 -30.24
CA ASN A 50 6.51 4.20 -31.22
C ASN A 50 5.49 3.06 -31.12
N GLY A 51 4.43 3.25 -30.33
CA GLY A 51 3.29 2.34 -30.24
C GLY A 51 2.01 3.07 -29.90
N TRP A 52 0.94 2.73 -30.64
CA TRP A 52 -0.37 3.32 -30.49
C TRP A 52 -1.42 2.24 -30.28
N GLN A 53 -2.44 2.56 -29.52
CA GLN A 53 -3.57 1.67 -29.33
C GLN A 53 -4.88 2.47 -29.32
N TYR A 54 -5.98 1.82 -29.72
CA TYR A 54 -7.28 2.45 -29.70
C TYR A 54 -7.71 2.88 -28.30
N ARG A 55 -8.38 4.03 -28.21
CA ARG A 55 -8.99 4.53 -27.01
C ARG A 55 -10.08 3.56 -26.56
N THR A 56 -9.93 2.98 -25.38
CA THR A 56 -10.94 2.17 -24.71
C THR A 56 -11.16 2.65 -23.28
N PRO A 57 -12.37 2.48 -22.70
CA PRO A 57 -12.60 2.85 -21.29
C PRO A 57 -11.61 2.19 -20.32
N ALA A 58 -11.32 0.91 -20.52
CA ALA A 58 -10.38 0.18 -19.67
C ALA A 58 -8.97 0.80 -19.71
N ARG A 59 -8.51 1.24 -20.88
CA ARG A 59 -7.19 1.87 -21.03
C ARG A 59 -7.14 3.26 -20.40
N VAL A 60 -8.16 4.07 -20.63
CA VAL A 60 -8.21 5.43 -20.06
C VAL A 60 -8.36 5.38 -18.54
N LEU A 61 -9.13 4.43 -18.00
CA LEU A 61 -9.34 4.25 -16.56
C LEU A 61 -8.24 3.43 -15.87
N LEU A 62 -7.18 3.01 -16.59
CA LEU A 62 -6.10 2.22 -16.00
C LEU A 62 -5.52 2.81 -14.71
N PRO A 63 -5.26 4.14 -14.59
CA PRO A 63 -4.80 4.72 -13.32
C PRO A 63 -5.78 4.51 -12.17
N VAL A 64 -7.09 4.54 -12.42
CA VAL A 64 -8.12 4.28 -11.40
C VAL A 64 -8.11 2.82 -10.97
N PHE A 65 -7.92 1.88 -11.89
CA PHE A 65 -7.77 0.46 -11.53
C PHE A 65 -6.52 0.23 -10.66
N VAL A 66 -5.41 0.91 -10.96
CA VAL A 66 -4.21 0.87 -10.12
C VAL A 66 -4.48 1.49 -8.74
N GLN A 67 -5.17 2.63 -8.67
CA GLN A 67 -5.59 3.23 -7.40
C GLN A 67 -6.45 2.27 -6.57
N LEU A 68 -7.43 1.62 -7.18
CA LEU A 68 -8.27 0.63 -6.51
C LEU A 68 -7.45 -0.57 -6.02
N ALA A 69 -6.55 -1.10 -6.84
CA ALA A 69 -5.69 -2.20 -6.45
C ALA A 69 -4.81 -1.84 -5.23
N LEU A 70 -4.19 -0.66 -5.24
CA LEU A 70 -3.40 -0.14 -4.12
C LEU A 70 -4.26 0.04 -2.86
N ALA A 71 -5.43 0.67 -3.00
CA ALA A 71 -6.34 0.94 -1.88
C ALA A 71 -6.87 -0.37 -1.27
N LEU A 72 -7.27 -1.34 -2.09
CA LEU A 72 -7.78 -2.64 -1.63
C LEU A 72 -6.67 -3.47 -0.96
N THR A 73 -5.47 -3.50 -1.55
CA THR A 73 -4.37 -4.31 -1.03
C THR A 73 -3.82 -3.72 0.27
N LEU A 74 -3.42 -2.44 0.27
CA LEU A 74 -2.88 -1.80 1.46
C LEU A 74 -3.97 -1.54 2.50
N GLY A 75 -5.18 -1.21 2.09
CA GLY A 75 -6.34 -1.13 2.97
C GLY A 75 -6.68 -2.47 3.63
N GLY A 76 -6.62 -3.57 2.88
CA GLY A 76 -6.77 -4.93 3.39
C GLY A 76 -5.72 -5.27 4.47
N ILE A 77 -4.44 -4.93 4.22
CA ILE A 77 -3.38 -5.05 5.24
C ILE A 77 -3.75 -4.23 6.49
N GLY A 78 -4.15 -2.97 6.32
CA GLY A 78 -4.58 -2.11 7.43
C GLY A 78 -5.74 -2.69 8.22
N MET A 79 -6.76 -3.24 7.55
CA MET A 79 -7.90 -3.91 8.20
C MET A 79 -7.47 -5.16 8.98
N LEU A 80 -6.60 -5.98 8.41
CA LEU A 80 -6.06 -7.16 9.10
C LEU A 80 -5.28 -6.79 10.37
N LEU A 81 -4.48 -5.71 10.31
CA LEU A 81 -3.76 -5.17 11.47
C LEU A 81 -4.72 -4.71 12.58
N LEU A 82 -5.86 -4.09 12.21
CA LEU A 82 -6.88 -3.63 13.15
C LEU A 82 -7.82 -4.74 13.65
N SER A 83 -7.78 -5.94 13.07
CA SER A 83 -8.64 -7.04 13.43
C SER A 83 -8.27 -7.73 14.76
N ARG A 84 -7.16 -7.34 15.40
CA ARG A 84 -6.75 -7.86 16.71
C ARG A 84 -7.87 -7.59 17.71
N MET A 85 -8.36 -8.66 18.32
CA MET A 85 -9.37 -8.58 19.38
C MET A 85 -8.70 -8.37 20.73
N HIS A 86 -9.19 -7.42 21.52
CA HIS A 86 -8.69 -7.13 22.86
C HIS A 86 -9.84 -7.02 23.87
N GLY A 87 -9.55 -7.21 25.14
CA GLY A 87 -10.49 -6.99 26.24
C GLY A 87 -10.82 -5.50 26.40
N ALA A 88 -11.93 -5.19 27.05
CA ALA A 88 -12.32 -3.80 27.34
C ALA A 88 -11.27 -3.08 28.23
N ASP A 89 -10.56 -3.86 29.04
CA ASP A 89 -9.60 -3.38 30.04
C ASP A 89 -8.16 -3.26 29.48
N GLU A 90 -7.93 -3.58 28.19
CA GLU A 90 -6.62 -3.57 27.56
C GLU A 90 -6.49 -2.58 26.37
N PRO A 91 -7.17 -1.42 26.31
CA PRO A 91 -7.12 -0.55 25.13
C PRO A 91 -5.73 0.09 24.94
N GLU A 92 -4.91 0.09 25.95
CA GLU A 92 -3.56 0.67 25.96
C GLU A 92 -2.44 -0.35 25.87
N ALA A 93 -2.76 -1.64 25.69
CA ALA A 93 -1.73 -2.67 25.54
C ALA A 93 -0.73 -2.30 24.42
N PRO A 94 0.59 -2.53 24.63
CA PRO A 94 1.61 -2.12 23.68
C PRO A 94 1.41 -2.66 22.28
N ASP A 95 0.90 -3.89 22.14
CA ASP A 95 0.61 -4.52 20.86
C ASP A 95 -0.61 -3.90 20.16
N VAL A 96 -1.60 -3.36 20.89
CA VAL A 96 -2.74 -2.61 20.34
C VAL A 96 -2.26 -1.29 19.74
N LYS A 97 -1.38 -0.59 20.46
CA LYS A 97 -0.76 0.66 19.97
C LYS A 97 0.10 0.39 18.75
N ALA A 98 0.88 -0.70 18.74
CA ALA A 98 1.69 -1.11 17.61
C ALA A 98 0.82 -1.44 16.38
N ALA A 99 -0.27 -2.19 16.56
CA ALA A 99 -1.21 -2.49 15.48
C ALA A 99 -1.85 -1.23 14.87
N ALA A 100 -2.26 -0.29 15.71
CA ALA A 100 -2.83 0.98 15.26
C ALA A 100 -1.79 1.84 14.50
N ALA A 101 -0.54 1.89 14.98
CA ALA A 101 0.54 2.61 14.33
C ALA A 101 0.94 1.99 12.98
N ALA A 102 0.99 0.66 12.90
CA ALA A 102 1.26 -0.06 11.67
C ALA A 102 0.14 0.15 10.63
N ALA A 103 -1.14 0.06 11.05
CA ALA A 103 -2.27 0.32 10.18
C ALA A 103 -2.28 1.76 9.64
N GLU A 104 -1.93 2.75 10.49
CA GLU A 104 -1.79 4.14 10.08
C GLU A 104 -0.70 4.29 9.02
N ALA A 105 0.47 3.68 9.22
CA ALA A 105 1.57 3.76 8.27
C ALA A 105 1.20 3.18 6.91
N VAL A 106 0.61 1.99 6.87
CA VAL A 106 0.17 1.35 5.61
C VAL A 106 -0.89 2.20 4.90
N THR A 107 -1.82 2.80 5.65
CA THR A 107 -2.84 3.68 5.05
C THR A 107 -2.23 4.96 4.48
N LEU A 108 -1.24 5.55 5.15
CA LEU A 108 -0.52 6.71 4.62
C LEU A 108 0.28 6.37 3.36
N MET A 109 0.92 5.19 3.31
CA MET A 109 1.58 4.71 2.09
C MET A 109 0.56 4.54 0.94
N ALA A 110 -0.61 3.97 1.21
CA ALA A 110 -1.69 3.90 0.23
C ALA A 110 -2.09 5.28 -0.28
N LEU A 111 -2.25 6.26 0.61
CA LEU A 111 -2.60 7.64 0.24
C LEU A 111 -1.55 8.28 -0.69
N ILE A 112 -0.27 8.13 -0.36
CA ILE A 112 0.84 8.68 -1.17
C ILE A 112 0.76 8.15 -2.61
N TRP A 113 0.64 6.83 -2.76
CA TRP A 113 0.66 6.22 -4.08
C TRP A 113 -0.66 6.35 -4.86
N VAL A 114 -1.80 6.42 -4.17
CA VAL A 114 -3.09 6.77 -4.79
C VAL A 114 -3.07 8.22 -5.29
N ALA A 115 -2.50 9.16 -4.54
CA ALA A 115 -2.34 10.54 -4.96
C ALA A 115 -1.38 10.66 -6.15
N PHE A 116 -0.28 9.91 -6.15
CA PHE A 116 0.64 9.82 -7.29
C PHE A 116 -0.07 9.32 -8.56
N GLN A 117 -0.92 8.30 -8.45
CA GLN A 117 -1.71 7.80 -9.58
C GLN A 117 -2.75 8.82 -10.08
N ALA A 118 -3.26 9.70 -9.23
CA ALA A 118 -4.12 10.80 -9.66
C ALA A 118 -3.34 11.81 -10.53
N TYR A 119 -2.11 12.14 -10.14
CA TYR A 119 -1.21 12.92 -10.97
C TYR A 119 -0.87 12.20 -12.29
N ALA A 120 -0.58 10.90 -12.24
CA ALA A 120 -0.32 10.10 -13.44
C ALA A 120 -1.51 10.11 -14.40
N ALA A 121 -2.75 10.05 -13.89
CA ALA A 121 -3.96 10.19 -14.70
C ALA A 121 -4.03 11.54 -15.42
N TRP A 122 -3.74 12.63 -14.70
CA TRP A 122 -3.68 13.96 -15.30
C TRP A 122 -2.56 14.08 -16.34
N ALA A 123 -1.38 13.57 -16.04
CA ALA A 123 -0.22 13.60 -16.93
C ALA A 123 -0.48 12.80 -18.23
N LEU A 124 -1.13 11.64 -18.14
CA LEU A 124 -1.58 10.83 -19.29
C LEU A 124 -2.53 11.64 -20.19
N VAL A 125 -3.57 12.24 -19.61
CA VAL A 125 -4.52 13.05 -20.39
C VAL A 125 -3.80 14.23 -21.06
N SER A 126 -2.93 14.92 -20.33
CA SER A 126 -2.14 16.03 -20.86
C SER A 126 -1.26 15.58 -22.03
N MET A 127 -0.56 14.44 -21.87
CA MET A 127 0.28 13.86 -22.92
C MET A 127 -0.54 13.49 -24.17
N TRP A 128 -1.69 12.86 -23.99
CA TRP A 128 -2.56 12.43 -25.09
C TRP A 128 -3.24 13.59 -25.83
N THR A 129 -3.45 14.73 -25.16
CA THR A 129 -4.13 15.90 -25.77
C THR A 129 -3.17 16.93 -26.35
N THR A 130 -1.92 16.99 -25.90
CA THR A 130 -0.94 18.01 -26.32
C THR A 130 0.21 17.44 -27.15
N GLU A 131 0.13 16.15 -27.53
CA GLU A 131 1.16 15.43 -28.31
C GLU A 131 2.57 15.54 -27.71
N ARG A 132 2.64 15.72 -26.38
CA ARG A 132 3.94 15.81 -25.70
C ARG A 132 4.62 14.44 -25.70
N ALA A 133 5.93 14.47 -25.90
CA ALA A 133 6.78 13.29 -25.77
C ALA A 133 6.96 12.91 -24.30
N GLY A 134 6.18 11.93 -23.83
CA GLY A 134 6.33 11.34 -22.48
C GLY A 134 5.86 12.23 -21.31
N PHE A 135 6.10 11.74 -20.10
CA PHE A 135 5.61 12.36 -18.85
C PHE A 135 6.43 13.57 -18.37
N GLY A 136 7.63 13.78 -18.90
CA GLY A 136 8.52 14.85 -18.49
C GLY A 136 9.16 14.66 -17.11
N LEU A 137 10.05 15.59 -16.75
CA LEU A 137 10.82 15.54 -15.49
C LEU A 137 9.94 15.64 -14.23
N SER A 138 8.81 16.36 -14.32
CA SER A 138 7.88 16.50 -13.18
C SER A 138 7.33 15.17 -12.68
N TYR A 139 7.11 14.20 -13.57
CA TYR A 139 6.68 12.86 -13.21
C TYR A 139 7.74 12.14 -12.34
N SER A 140 9.01 12.17 -12.78
CA SER A 140 10.11 11.55 -12.04
C SER A 140 10.37 12.22 -10.70
N TYR A 141 10.24 13.55 -10.60
CA TYR A 141 10.37 14.26 -9.34
C TYR A 141 9.24 13.89 -8.35
N LEU A 142 8.01 13.75 -8.81
CA LEU A 142 6.89 13.35 -7.98
C LEU A 142 6.98 11.88 -7.55
N GLU A 143 7.46 11.00 -8.43
CA GLU A 143 7.74 9.60 -8.10
C GLU A 143 8.81 9.50 -7.00
N LEU A 144 9.93 10.22 -7.16
CA LEU A 144 10.97 10.30 -6.15
C LEU A 144 10.43 10.87 -4.82
N SER A 145 9.62 11.92 -4.88
CA SER A 145 8.98 12.50 -3.70
C SER A 145 8.08 11.49 -2.99
N GLY A 146 7.31 10.70 -3.76
CA GLY A 146 6.51 9.60 -3.22
C GLY A 146 7.35 8.54 -2.51
N ALA A 147 8.50 8.17 -3.08
CA ALA A 147 9.44 7.24 -2.47
C ALA A 147 10.03 7.81 -1.16
N VAL A 148 10.46 9.07 -1.15
CA VAL A 148 10.97 9.75 0.05
C VAL A 148 9.91 9.83 1.14
N LEU A 149 8.67 10.22 0.80
CA LEU A 149 7.56 10.27 1.75
C LEU A 149 7.22 8.88 2.31
N THR A 150 7.28 7.84 1.47
CA THR A 150 7.11 6.45 1.92
C THR A 150 8.19 6.06 2.94
N GLY A 151 9.44 6.42 2.67
CA GLY A 151 10.55 6.24 3.63
C GLY A 151 10.31 7.00 4.94
N ALA A 152 9.87 8.25 4.87
CA ALA A 152 9.55 9.06 6.05
C ALA A 152 8.40 8.45 6.88
N VAL A 153 7.35 7.93 6.21
CA VAL A 153 6.26 7.20 6.89
C VAL A 153 6.78 5.93 7.56
N ALA A 154 7.68 5.18 6.92
CA ALA A 154 8.28 3.98 7.49
C ALA A 154 9.13 4.30 8.73
N VAL A 155 9.95 5.35 8.67
CA VAL A 155 10.75 5.83 9.82
C VAL A 155 9.84 6.29 10.96
N ARG A 156 8.81 7.09 10.66
CA ARG A 156 7.82 7.51 11.66
C ARG A 156 7.10 6.32 12.30
N ALA A 157 6.74 5.31 11.50
CA ALA A 157 6.13 4.10 12.00
C ALA A 157 7.05 3.34 12.93
N HIS A 158 8.34 3.21 12.58
CA HIS A 158 9.35 2.56 13.42
C HIS A 158 9.41 3.18 14.82
N PHE A 159 9.45 4.50 14.93
CA PHE A 159 9.44 5.18 16.23
C PHE A 159 8.11 5.03 16.98
N ARG A 160 6.97 5.00 16.28
CA ARG A 160 5.64 4.86 16.89
C ARG A 160 5.28 3.42 17.30
N LEU A 161 5.89 2.43 16.67
CA LEU A 161 5.74 1.04 17.10
C LEU A 161 6.29 0.83 18.52
N GLY A 162 7.25 1.65 18.93
CA GLY A 162 7.87 1.58 20.25
C GLY A 162 8.63 0.27 20.49
N HIS A 163 9.10 0.11 21.72
CA HIS A 163 9.74 -1.12 22.14
C HIS A 163 8.72 -2.03 22.83
N PRO A 164 8.74 -3.33 22.55
CA PRO A 164 7.90 -4.27 23.27
C PRO A 164 8.35 -4.40 24.72
N ALA A 165 7.41 -4.65 25.63
CA ALA A 165 7.75 -5.06 26.99
C ALA A 165 8.29 -6.50 26.95
N PRO A 166 9.44 -6.80 27.59
CA PRO A 166 9.96 -8.16 27.67
C PRO A 166 8.91 -9.11 28.26
N ARG A 167 8.78 -10.30 27.67
CA ARG A 167 7.93 -11.38 28.20
C ARG A 167 8.80 -12.57 28.60
N PRO A 168 8.40 -13.36 29.59
CA PRO A 168 9.09 -14.61 29.93
C PRO A 168 9.18 -15.51 28.68
N PHE A 169 10.33 -16.13 28.48
CA PHE A 169 10.53 -17.06 27.38
C PHE A 169 9.88 -18.40 27.73
N VAL A 170 8.94 -18.83 26.86
CA VAL A 170 8.28 -20.14 26.94
C VAL A 170 8.63 -20.89 25.65
N ALA A 171 9.50 -21.89 25.75
CA ALA A 171 10.07 -22.62 24.61
C ALA A 171 9.00 -23.23 23.69
N GLU A 172 7.88 -23.71 24.27
CA GLU A 172 6.78 -24.35 23.55
C GLU A 172 6.09 -23.42 22.53
N HIS A 173 6.14 -22.12 22.77
CA HIS A 173 5.54 -21.12 21.87
C HIS A 173 6.44 -20.75 20.69
N TRP A 174 7.69 -21.24 20.65
CA TRP A 174 8.65 -20.89 19.61
C TRP A 174 8.95 -22.05 18.69
N ARG A 175 8.78 -21.85 17.39
CA ARG A 175 9.10 -22.83 16.35
C ARG A 175 10.35 -22.39 15.58
N TYR A 176 11.22 -23.35 15.26
CA TYR A 176 12.49 -23.11 14.56
C TYR A 176 13.33 -21.98 15.20
N GLY A 177 13.14 -21.77 16.51
CA GLY A 177 13.88 -20.78 17.28
C GLY A 177 13.49 -19.31 17.08
N GLN A 178 12.68 -18.98 16.06
CA GLN A 178 12.37 -17.59 15.69
C GLN A 178 10.88 -17.29 15.49
N LEU A 179 10.07 -18.28 15.16
CA LEU A 179 8.64 -18.09 14.88
C LEU A 179 7.80 -18.28 16.15
N TYR A 180 7.18 -17.21 16.63
CA TYR A 180 6.22 -17.31 17.73
C TYR A 180 4.88 -17.86 17.23
N LYS A 181 4.39 -18.92 17.85
CA LYS A 181 3.12 -19.57 17.50
C LYS A 181 2.36 -19.96 18.77
N ASN A 182 1.41 -19.13 19.18
CA ASN A 182 0.50 -19.43 20.28
C ASN A 182 -0.92 -18.98 19.91
N ALA A 183 -1.82 -19.94 19.71
CA ALA A 183 -3.22 -19.68 19.34
C ALA A 183 -4.06 -19.12 20.51
N SER A 184 -3.66 -19.39 21.75
CA SER A 184 -4.35 -18.87 22.94
C SER A 184 -3.98 -17.41 23.27
N ASP A 185 -2.82 -16.92 22.78
CA ASP A 185 -2.43 -15.51 22.93
C ASP A 185 -3.20 -14.65 21.92
N PRO A 186 -4.05 -13.70 22.36
CA PRO A 186 -4.81 -12.84 21.47
C PRO A 186 -3.93 -11.81 20.76
N ALA A 187 -2.71 -11.56 21.23
CA ALA A 187 -1.81 -10.57 20.66
C ALA A 187 -1.41 -10.95 19.23
N LEU A 188 -1.48 -9.99 18.31
CA LEU A 188 -0.97 -10.13 16.94
C LEU A 188 0.54 -9.85 16.89
N PHE A 189 0.98 -8.83 17.62
CA PHE A 189 2.39 -8.47 17.77
C PHE A 189 2.88 -8.91 19.14
N VAL A 190 3.99 -9.62 19.14
CA VAL A 190 4.64 -10.10 20.37
C VAL A 190 6.12 -9.72 20.36
N PRO A 191 6.76 -9.59 21.54
CA PRO A 191 8.20 -9.38 21.59
C PRO A 191 8.97 -10.52 20.93
N THR A 192 10.05 -10.21 20.22
CA THR A 192 11.05 -11.20 19.82
C THR A 192 11.70 -11.84 21.04
N ARG A 193 12.41 -12.95 20.88
CA ARG A 193 13.08 -13.65 22.01
C ARG A 193 14.04 -12.76 22.79
N ASP A 194 14.69 -11.80 22.11
CA ASP A 194 15.60 -10.83 22.74
C ASP A 194 14.84 -9.63 23.36
N GLY A 195 13.53 -9.57 23.23
CA GLY A 195 12.68 -8.50 23.75
C GLY A 195 12.89 -7.13 23.06
N ARG A 196 13.71 -7.04 22.01
CA ARG A 196 14.08 -5.77 21.39
C ARG A 196 13.17 -5.33 20.24
N ARG A 197 12.49 -6.27 19.61
CA ARG A 197 11.69 -6.04 18.40
C ARG A 197 10.32 -6.68 18.51
N TRP A 198 9.46 -6.36 17.57
CA TRP A 198 8.19 -7.02 17.40
C TRP A 198 8.28 -8.15 16.36
N THR A 199 7.57 -9.24 16.61
CA THR A 199 7.29 -10.30 15.63
C THR A 199 5.81 -10.61 15.61
N LEU A 200 5.36 -11.33 14.59
CA LEU A 200 3.97 -11.76 14.47
C LEU A 200 3.73 -13.05 15.20
N ASN A 201 2.53 -13.17 15.79
CA ASN A 201 2.03 -14.42 16.35
C ASN A 201 1.43 -15.30 15.25
N PHE A 202 2.17 -16.24 14.72
CA PHE A 202 1.71 -17.20 13.69
C PHE A 202 0.74 -18.27 14.23
N GLY A 203 0.40 -18.26 15.50
CA GLY A 203 -0.77 -18.94 16.05
C GLY A 203 -2.10 -18.28 15.64
N ARG A 204 -2.06 -17.05 15.13
CA ARG A 204 -3.21 -16.29 14.63
C ARG A 204 -3.27 -16.38 13.10
N PRO A 205 -4.43 -16.79 12.50
CA PRO A 205 -4.58 -16.84 11.04
C PRO A 205 -4.28 -15.51 10.34
N VAL A 206 -4.62 -14.40 11.01
CA VAL A 206 -4.34 -13.03 10.54
C VAL A 206 -2.85 -12.80 10.27
N ALA A 207 -1.94 -13.35 11.09
CA ALA A 207 -0.50 -13.19 10.89
C ALA A 207 -0.04 -13.88 9.60
N ALA A 208 -0.56 -15.07 9.29
CA ALA A 208 -0.27 -15.77 8.04
C ALA A 208 -0.84 -15.02 6.82
N ALA A 209 -2.08 -14.50 6.94
CA ALA A 209 -2.71 -13.70 5.88
C ALA A 209 -1.92 -12.40 5.60
N LEU A 210 -1.47 -11.70 6.65
CA LEU A 210 -0.61 -10.51 6.52
C LEU A 210 0.70 -10.84 5.80
N LEU A 211 1.40 -11.89 6.23
CA LEU A 211 2.64 -12.30 5.58
C LEU A 211 2.40 -12.66 4.11
N GLY A 212 1.37 -13.44 3.81
CA GLY A 212 1.02 -13.82 2.44
C GLY A 212 0.72 -12.61 1.57
N LEU A 213 -0.02 -11.62 2.08
CA LEU A 213 -0.36 -10.41 1.35
C LEU A 213 0.87 -9.50 1.12
N ILE A 214 1.73 -9.36 2.14
CA ILE A 214 2.99 -8.60 2.01
C ILE A 214 3.91 -9.24 0.96
N LEU A 215 4.04 -10.58 0.97
CA LEU A 215 4.83 -11.30 -0.02
C LEU A 215 4.23 -11.20 -1.43
N ALA A 216 2.90 -11.27 -1.56
CA ALA A 216 2.22 -11.10 -2.85
C ALA A 216 2.50 -9.72 -3.45
N VAL A 217 2.44 -8.66 -2.65
CA VAL A 217 2.69 -7.28 -3.09
C VAL A 217 4.18 -7.02 -3.32
N GLY A 218 5.03 -7.46 -2.40
CA GLY A 218 6.47 -7.14 -2.41
C GLY A 218 7.29 -7.99 -3.39
N ILE A 219 6.83 -9.19 -3.74
CA ILE A 219 7.58 -10.12 -4.58
C ILE A 219 6.83 -10.43 -5.88
N VAL A 220 5.59 -10.94 -5.76
CA VAL A 220 4.84 -11.42 -6.94
C VAL A 220 4.51 -10.27 -7.88
N GLY A 221 4.06 -9.13 -7.37
CA GLY A 221 3.74 -7.95 -8.18
C GLY A 221 4.94 -7.46 -9.01
N PRO A 222 6.08 -7.12 -8.40
CA PRO A 222 7.29 -6.71 -9.12
C PRO A 222 7.80 -7.77 -10.11
N THR A 223 7.72 -9.07 -9.75
CA THR A 223 8.17 -10.16 -10.62
C THR A 223 7.31 -10.27 -11.87
N ILE A 224 5.99 -10.14 -11.75
CA ILE A 224 5.07 -10.15 -12.89
C ILE A 224 5.35 -8.93 -13.80
N ILE A 225 5.51 -7.74 -13.23
CA ILE A 225 5.81 -6.53 -13.99
C ILE A 225 7.13 -6.71 -14.75
N LEU A 226 8.17 -7.18 -14.08
CA LEU A 226 9.48 -7.45 -14.71
C LEU A 226 9.36 -8.47 -15.84
N ALA A 227 8.62 -9.57 -15.63
CA ALA A 227 8.40 -10.61 -16.65
C ALA A 227 7.67 -10.06 -17.89
N ILE A 228 6.69 -9.17 -17.70
CA ILE A 228 5.97 -8.50 -18.81
C ILE A 228 6.94 -7.58 -19.57
N LEU A 229 7.74 -6.78 -18.86
CA LEU A 229 8.71 -5.86 -19.46
C LEU A 229 9.79 -6.59 -20.25
N LEU A 230 10.24 -7.76 -19.78
CA LEU A 230 11.26 -8.57 -20.47
C LEU A 230 10.70 -9.29 -21.71
N ARG A 231 9.41 -9.65 -21.72
CA ARG A 231 8.74 -10.28 -22.87
C ARG A 231 8.38 -9.30 -23.99
N GLY A 232 8.29 -8.02 -23.69
CA GLY A 232 7.96 -6.97 -24.66
C GLY A 232 9.17 -6.39 -25.41
N ARG A 233 10.36 -7.00 -25.20
CA ARG A 233 11.58 -6.72 -25.97
C ARG A 233 11.76 -7.80 -27.02
#